data_1703e43b8e1f4045be775fe8f6997598
#
_entry.id   1703e43b8e1f4045be775fe8f6997598
#
_cell.length_a   1.000
_cell.length_b   1.000
_cell.length_c   1.000
_cell.angle_alpha   90.00
_cell.angle_beta   90.00
_cell.angle_gamma   90.00
#
_symmetry.space_group_name_H-M   'P 1'
#
loop_
_entity.id
_entity.type
_entity.pdbx_description
1 polymer ?
#
loop_
_entity_poly.entity_id
_entity_poly.type
_entity_poly.pdbx_seq_one_letter_code
_entity_poly.pdbx_strand_id
1 'polypeptide(L)'
;MESSALAPDTSPMPTRVEGESRPVRVALLGHGTVGGSLHRLLVEHREHVRLATQRDVEVCAVLVREPSKARDGLDPSTTLVTDSLEELLATGPDVVCEAMGGIEPTRTHLLTLLDRGIPVVTANKQLVARHGTELFARAEAGGAQLRFEASVCGAVPIVRMLRESLAATRIERLLGILNGTTNYMLTAMTAHGQGYDDALADAQRLGYAEPDPTADVEGLDAAATLSILAGIAFGTTVDIDDVRATGITGVSAEDVAHASVLGCRIKLVARAERLAAAGGGTTVALDVTPMLVPESHPLAAISGATNAVLVDGAPFGRLVVQGAGAGGPETASALAGDLVSVLGSEPSFLTRDPHVAHLPVAPRDARAERHYVRMRVADQPGVLAAVAGALAGTGVSIERVLQQHAGEGEATLVITTHPCAPGDLDSALANVTSSDLTVLPMLDED
;
A
#
# COMPACT_ATOMS: atom_id res chain seq x y z
N MET A 1 -52.52 -39.64 -3.51
CA MET A 1 -51.47 -38.88 -4.22
C MET A 1 -50.21 -39.12 -3.46
N GLU A 2 -49.44 -40.09 -3.92
CA GLU A 2 -48.20 -40.54 -3.28
C GLU A 2 -47.05 -39.58 -3.62
N SER A 3 -46.40 -39.06 -2.59
CA SER A 3 -45.20 -38.28 -2.72
C SER A 3 -44.03 -39.24 -2.95
N SER A 4 -43.51 -39.25 -4.19
CA SER A 4 -42.26 -39.96 -4.54
C SER A 4 -41.07 -39.18 -4.00
N ALA A 5 -40.50 -39.61 -2.87
CA ALA A 5 -39.23 -39.13 -2.39
C ALA A 5 -38.12 -39.69 -3.29
N LEU A 6 -37.41 -38.80 -3.99
CA LEU A 6 -36.17 -39.12 -4.71
C LEU A 6 -35.10 -39.59 -3.71
N ALA A 7 -34.67 -40.82 -3.85
CA ALA A 7 -33.51 -41.36 -3.11
C ALA A 7 -32.22 -40.55 -3.47
N PRO A 8 -31.33 -40.30 -2.49
CA PRO A 8 -30.07 -39.63 -2.80
C PRO A 8 -29.21 -40.49 -3.74
N ASP A 9 -28.73 -39.88 -4.79
CA ASP A 9 -27.74 -40.48 -5.71
C ASP A 9 -26.45 -40.75 -4.97
N THR A 10 -26.16 -42.03 -4.72
CA THR A 10 -24.96 -42.50 -4.08
C THR A 10 -23.87 -42.93 -5.08
N SER A 11 -23.88 -42.36 -6.27
CA SER A 11 -22.82 -42.60 -7.25
C SER A 11 -21.49 -42.13 -6.64
N PRO A 12 -20.45 -42.98 -6.56
CA PRO A 12 -19.16 -42.55 -6.09
C PRO A 12 -18.62 -41.48 -7.01
N MET A 13 -18.22 -40.35 -6.44
CA MET A 13 -17.45 -39.32 -7.17
C MET A 13 -16.31 -40.04 -7.92
N PRO A 14 -16.05 -39.66 -9.18
CA PRO A 14 -14.97 -40.28 -9.93
C PRO A 14 -13.67 -40.08 -9.14
N THR A 15 -13.10 -41.17 -8.63
CA THR A 15 -11.74 -41.22 -8.11
C THR A 15 -10.83 -40.77 -9.24
N ARG A 16 -10.24 -39.59 -9.10
CA ARG A 16 -9.18 -39.11 -9.98
C ARG A 16 -8.08 -40.17 -9.95
N VAL A 17 -7.79 -40.77 -11.09
CA VAL A 17 -6.69 -41.69 -11.29
C VAL A 17 -5.42 -40.96 -10.83
N GLU A 18 -4.77 -41.42 -9.76
CA GLU A 18 -3.45 -41.02 -9.34
C GLU A 18 -2.42 -41.44 -10.41
N GLY A 19 -2.31 -40.64 -11.47
CA GLY A 19 -1.09 -40.58 -12.24
C GLY A 19 -0.16 -39.67 -11.47
N GLU A 20 1.02 -40.14 -11.08
CA GLU A 20 2.09 -39.34 -10.50
C GLU A 20 2.36 -38.14 -11.41
N SER A 21 1.69 -37.01 -11.16
CA SER A 21 1.97 -35.77 -11.87
C SER A 21 3.33 -35.28 -11.37
N ARG A 22 4.26 -35.00 -12.30
CA ARG A 22 5.55 -34.45 -11.92
C ARG A 22 5.36 -33.24 -11.00
N PRO A 23 6.27 -32.99 -10.07
CA PRO A 23 6.22 -31.79 -9.23
C PRO A 23 6.15 -30.51 -10.07
N VAL A 24 5.45 -29.52 -9.55
CA VAL A 24 5.46 -28.17 -10.13
C VAL A 24 6.83 -27.54 -9.89
N ARG A 25 7.45 -27.08 -10.96
CA ARG A 25 8.78 -26.47 -10.94
C ARG A 25 8.68 -24.98 -10.76
N VAL A 26 9.07 -24.50 -9.58
CA VAL A 26 9.09 -23.07 -9.25
C VAL A 26 10.52 -22.56 -9.41
N ALA A 27 10.69 -21.45 -10.14
CA ALA A 27 11.96 -20.74 -10.12
C ALA A 27 11.82 -19.42 -9.34
N LEU A 28 12.92 -19.01 -8.68
CA LEU A 28 12.96 -17.77 -7.91
C LEU A 28 13.88 -16.75 -8.59
N LEU A 29 13.41 -15.55 -8.82
CA LEU A 29 14.24 -14.40 -9.13
C LEU A 29 14.54 -13.65 -7.84
N GLY A 30 15.75 -13.82 -7.32
CA GLY A 30 16.17 -13.31 -6.02
C GLY A 30 16.04 -14.32 -4.89
N HIS A 31 17.07 -14.37 -4.04
CA HIS A 31 17.10 -15.18 -2.80
C HIS A 31 17.69 -14.34 -1.64
N GLY A 32 17.13 -13.12 -1.49
CA GLY A 32 17.36 -12.25 -0.34
C GLY A 32 16.37 -12.58 0.79
N THR A 33 16.05 -11.59 1.60
CA THR A 33 15.13 -11.74 2.75
C THR A 33 13.79 -12.35 2.35
N VAL A 34 13.14 -11.84 1.30
CA VAL A 34 11.83 -12.32 0.85
C VAL A 34 11.93 -13.66 0.10
N GLY A 35 12.80 -13.75 -0.91
CA GLY A 35 12.97 -14.98 -1.69
C GLY A 35 13.47 -16.16 -0.86
N GLY A 36 14.38 -15.92 0.10
CA GLY A 36 14.82 -16.95 1.05
C GLY A 36 13.71 -17.39 2.02
N SER A 37 12.86 -16.44 2.46
CA SER A 37 11.69 -16.77 3.29
C SER A 37 10.65 -17.57 2.51
N LEU A 38 10.42 -17.24 1.23
CA LEU A 38 9.53 -18.02 0.36
C LEU A 38 10.07 -19.44 0.15
N HIS A 39 11.36 -19.57 -0.15
CA HIS A 39 12.00 -20.89 -0.30
C HIS A 39 11.82 -21.74 0.97
N ARG A 40 12.11 -21.16 2.13
CA ARG A 40 11.94 -21.85 3.43
C ARG A 40 10.48 -22.25 3.65
N LEU A 41 9.53 -21.35 3.39
CA LEU A 41 8.10 -21.62 3.51
C LEU A 41 7.66 -22.80 2.63
N LEU A 42 8.10 -22.84 1.37
CA LEU A 42 7.78 -23.93 0.46
C LEU A 42 8.34 -25.29 0.91
N VAL A 43 9.48 -25.28 1.60
CA VAL A 43 10.08 -26.51 2.16
C VAL A 43 9.38 -26.91 3.47
N GLU A 44 9.25 -26.00 4.43
CA GLU A 44 8.70 -26.28 5.77
C GLU A 44 7.20 -26.55 5.74
N HIS A 45 6.46 -25.89 4.86
CA HIS A 45 5.01 -26.04 4.71
C HIS A 45 4.60 -26.82 3.46
N ARG A 46 5.49 -27.65 2.89
CA ARG A 46 5.26 -28.45 1.67
C ARG A 46 3.91 -29.17 1.67
N GLU A 47 3.55 -29.80 2.79
CA GLU A 47 2.30 -30.53 2.91
C GLU A 47 1.07 -29.61 2.82
N HIS A 48 1.11 -28.41 3.43
CA HIS A 48 0.03 -27.43 3.31
C HIS A 48 -0.12 -26.94 1.86
N VAL A 49 1.00 -26.67 1.17
CA VAL A 49 0.97 -26.29 -0.26
C VAL A 49 0.40 -27.43 -1.10
N ARG A 50 0.84 -28.67 -0.84
CA ARG A 50 0.32 -29.86 -1.53
C ARG A 50 -1.18 -30.06 -1.31
N LEU A 51 -1.68 -29.88 -0.11
CA LEU A 51 -3.10 -29.98 0.19
C LEU A 51 -3.91 -28.87 -0.51
N ALA A 52 -3.39 -27.64 -0.55
CA ALA A 52 -4.05 -26.51 -1.19
C ALA A 52 -4.08 -26.60 -2.72
N THR A 53 -3.01 -27.11 -3.33
CA THR A 53 -2.84 -27.15 -4.80
C THR A 53 -3.12 -28.53 -5.40
N GLN A 54 -3.21 -29.58 -4.59
CA GLN A 54 -3.22 -31.00 -4.98
C GLN A 54 -2.00 -31.41 -5.84
N ARG A 55 -0.89 -30.69 -5.67
CA ARG A 55 0.35 -30.89 -6.42
C ARG A 55 1.57 -30.72 -5.53
N ASP A 56 2.59 -31.50 -5.76
CA ASP A 56 3.90 -31.27 -5.18
C ASP A 56 4.58 -30.06 -5.85
N VAL A 57 5.35 -29.31 -5.08
CA VAL A 57 6.11 -28.13 -5.53
C VAL A 57 7.59 -28.34 -5.23
N GLU A 58 8.46 -28.03 -6.19
CA GLU A 58 9.91 -28.02 -6.02
C GLU A 58 10.52 -26.72 -6.53
N VAL A 59 11.53 -26.19 -5.84
CA VAL A 59 12.31 -25.05 -6.32
C VAL A 59 13.42 -25.56 -7.24
N CYS A 60 13.27 -25.39 -8.55
CA CYS A 60 14.19 -25.93 -9.55
C CYS A 60 15.38 -25.02 -9.85
N ALA A 61 15.22 -23.70 -9.73
CA ALA A 61 16.28 -22.75 -10.02
C ALA A 61 16.11 -21.46 -9.21
N VAL A 62 17.24 -20.78 -8.96
CA VAL A 62 17.31 -19.48 -8.29
C VAL A 62 18.27 -18.57 -9.06
N LEU A 63 17.75 -17.43 -9.53
CA LEU A 63 18.57 -16.41 -10.20
C LEU A 63 19.03 -15.39 -9.18
N VAL A 64 20.34 -15.15 -9.11
CA VAL A 64 20.98 -14.23 -8.17
C VAL A 64 22.20 -13.56 -8.81
N ARG A 65 22.61 -12.41 -8.31
CA ARG A 65 23.78 -11.67 -8.81
C ARG A 65 25.12 -12.39 -8.59
N GLU A 66 25.23 -13.15 -7.49
CA GLU A 66 26.46 -13.85 -7.08
C GLU A 66 26.13 -15.31 -6.79
N PRO A 67 26.18 -16.22 -7.80
CA PRO A 67 25.84 -17.63 -7.62
C PRO A 67 26.74 -18.36 -6.62
N SER A 68 28.01 -17.95 -6.49
CA SER A 68 28.98 -18.58 -5.58
C SER A 68 28.76 -18.27 -4.10
N LYS A 69 27.95 -17.26 -3.77
CA LYS A 69 27.64 -16.91 -2.37
C LYS A 69 26.77 -17.98 -1.74
N ALA A 70 27.20 -18.56 -0.62
CA ALA A 70 26.40 -19.52 0.15
C ALA A 70 25.08 -18.89 0.62
N ARG A 71 24.00 -19.68 0.58
CA ARG A 71 22.65 -19.27 0.99
C ARG A 71 22.02 -20.36 1.85
N ASP A 72 21.48 -19.95 2.99
CA ASP A 72 20.84 -20.88 3.90
C ASP A 72 19.63 -21.58 3.24
N GLY A 73 19.54 -22.88 3.41
CA GLY A 73 18.44 -23.69 2.92
C GLY A 73 18.49 -24.04 1.43
N LEU A 74 19.47 -23.52 0.65
CA LEU A 74 19.67 -23.94 -0.74
C LEU A 74 20.62 -25.13 -0.84
N ASP A 75 20.15 -26.20 -1.49
CA ASP A 75 20.98 -27.35 -1.85
C ASP A 75 21.32 -27.27 -3.35
N PRO A 76 22.59 -26.96 -3.70
CA PRO A 76 23.02 -26.86 -5.11
C PRO A 76 22.93 -28.16 -5.89
N SER A 77 22.75 -29.32 -5.22
CA SER A 77 22.57 -30.61 -5.88
C SER A 77 21.16 -30.79 -6.46
N THR A 78 20.18 -30.08 -5.93
CA THR A 78 18.77 -30.16 -6.33
C THR A 78 18.25 -28.90 -6.98
N THR A 79 18.85 -27.72 -6.69
CA THR A 79 18.42 -26.41 -7.15
C THR A 79 19.55 -25.71 -7.92
N LEU A 80 19.32 -25.37 -9.19
CA LEU A 80 20.28 -24.58 -9.96
C LEU A 80 20.38 -23.16 -9.37
N VAL A 81 21.62 -22.71 -9.07
CA VAL A 81 21.89 -21.33 -8.66
C VAL A 81 22.69 -20.65 -9.77
N THR A 82 22.14 -19.63 -10.39
CA THR A 82 22.71 -19.00 -11.58
C THR A 82 22.50 -17.48 -11.58
N ASP A 83 23.27 -16.76 -12.40
CA ASP A 83 23.05 -15.35 -12.77
C ASP A 83 22.49 -15.18 -14.20
N SER A 84 22.25 -16.31 -14.89
CA SER A 84 21.72 -16.34 -16.25
C SER A 84 20.23 -16.72 -16.27
N LEU A 85 19.39 -15.82 -16.85
CA LEU A 85 17.99 -16.12 -17.10
C LEU A 85 17.81 -17.29 -18.08
N GLU A 86 18.71 -17.44 -19.05
CA GLU A 86 18.64 -18.53 -20.03
C GLU A 86 18.86 -19.89 -19.36
N GLU A 87 19.84 -20.00 -18.46
CA GLU A 87 20.06 -21.22 -17.69
C GLU A 87 18.89 -21.56 -16.78
N LEU A 88 18.30 -20.54 -16.11
CA LEU A 88 17.09 -20.71 -15.32
C LEU A 88 15.95 -21.24 -16.19
N LEU A 89 15.72 -20.65 -17.35
CA LEU A 89 14.67 -21.07 -18.28
C LEU A 89 14.91 -22.48 -18.82
N ALA A 90 16.17 -22.89 -19.01
CA ALA A 90 16.50 -24.26 -19.44
C ALA A 90 16.10 -25.33 -18.42
N THR A 91 15.89 -24.95 -17.14
CA THR A 91 15.32 -25.87 -16.14
C THR A 91 13.84 -26.18 -16.37
N GLY A 92 13.14 -25.43 -17.22
CA GLY A 92 11.71 -25.61 -17.52
C GLY A 92 10.80 -25.31 -16.35
N PRO A 93 10.85 -24.08 -15.78
CA PRO A 93 9.95 -23.70 -14.68
C PRO A 93 8.49 -23.61 -15.17
N ASP A 94 7.56 -24.06 -14.34
CA ASP A 94 6.12 -23.92 -14.56
C ASP A 94 5.59 -22.56 -14.10
N VAL A 95 6.29 -21.92 -13.13
CA VAL A 95 5.97 -20.61 -12.57
C VAL A 95 7.24 -19.97 -12.01
N VAL A 96 7.29 -18.64 -12.07
CA VAL A 96 8.43 -17.86 -11.53
C VAL A 96 7.94 -16.89 -10.46
N CYS A 97 8.58 -16.93 -9.27
CA CYS A 97 8.36 -15.97 -8.20
C CYS A 97 9.50 -14.95 -8.16
N GLU A 98 9.18 -13.67 -8.23
CA GLU A 98 10.14 -12.56 -8.28
C GLU A 98 10.17 -11.82 -6.95
N ALA A 99 11.39 -11.69 -6.39
CA ALA A 99 11.73 -10.95 -5.18
C ALA A 99 13.13 -10.31 -5.29
N MET A 100 13.50 -9.83 -6.48
CA MET A 100 14.78 -9.15 -6.74
C MET A 100 14.71 -7.68 -6.37
N GLY A 101 13.54 -7.05 -6.58
CA GLY A 101 13.38 -5.62 -6.52
C GLY A 101 14.05 -4.88 -7.70
N GLY A 102 13.97 -3.53 -7.68
CA GLY A 102 14.47 -2.68 -8.74
C GLY A 102 13.64 -2.77 -10.04
N ILE A 103 13.94 -1.88 -10.99
CA ILE A 103 13.24 -1.86 -12.29
C ILE A 103 13.97 -2.75 -13.28
N GLU A 104 15.23 -2.45 -13.59
CA GLU A 104 16.04 -3.27 -14.49
C GLU A 104 17.14 -4.03 -13.70
N PRO A 105 17.45 -5.26 -14.05
CA PRO A 105 16.97 -6.03 -15.21
C PRO A 105 15.62 -6.75 -14.98
N THR A 106 14.98 -6.57 -13.84
CA THR A 106 13.77 -7.31 -13.42
C THR A 106 12.65 -7.17 -14.45
N ARG A 107 12.37 -5.95 -14.95
CA ARG A 107 11.36 -5.71 -15.99
C ARG A 107 11.63 -6.55 -17.23
N THR A 108 12.86 -6.52 -17.75
CA THR A 108 13.26 -7.30 -18.93
C THR A 108 13.06 -8.79 -18.68
N HIS A 109 13.38 -9.30 -17.50
CA HIS A 109 13.18 -10.71 -17.15
C HIS A 109 11.69 -11.08 -17.12
N LEU A 110 10.86 -10.27 -16.46
CA LEU A 110 9.41 -10.54 -16.38
C LEU A 110 8.76 -10.51 -17.75
N LEU A 111 9.08 -9.53 -18.61
CA LEU A 111 8.57 -9.49 -19.98
C LEU A 111 8.95 -10.76 -20.76
N THR A 112 10.19 -11.22 -20.64
CA THR A 112 10.66 -12.44 -21.30
C THR A 112 9.91 -13.68 -20.84
N LEU A 113 9.58 -13.78 -19.54
CA LEU A 113 8.80 -14.87 -18.97
C LEU A 113 7.35 -14.84 -19.47
N LEU A 114 6.72 -13.68 -19.41
CA LEU A 114 5.32 -13.48 -19.81
C LEU A 114 5.14 -13.74 -21.31
N ASP A 115 6.08 -13.29 -22.16
CA ASP A 115 6.07 -13.59 -23.61
C ASP A 115 6.18 -15.09 -23.92
N ARG A 116 6.73 -15.89 -23.01
CA ARG A 116 6.81 -17.35 -23.13
C ARG A 116 5.63 -18.08 -22.49
N GLY A 117 4.63 -17.37 -22.02
CA GLY A 117 3.46 -17.94 -21.35
C GLY A 117 3.75 -18.47 -19.95
N ILE A 118 4.89 -18.11 -19.33
CA ILE A 118 5.27 -18.55 -18.00
C ILE A 118 4.61 -17.60 -16.96
N PRO A 119 3.77 -18.13 -16.05
CA PRO A 119 3.17 -17.33 -14.99
C PRO A 119 4.22 -16.72 -14.08
N VAL A 120 3.96 -15.47 -13.66
CA VAL A 120 4.82 -14.70 -12.77
C VAL A 120 4.06 -14.27 -11.52
N VAL A 121 4.70 -14.45 -10.36
CA VAL A 121 4.25 -13.90 -9.07
C VAL A 121 5.34 -12.93 -8.60
N THR A 122 5.01 -11.66 -8.37
CA THR A 122 6.01 -10.63 -8.06
C THR A 122 5.71 -9.90 -6.75
N ALA A 123 6.77 -9.55 -6.00
CA ALA A 123 6.73 -8.68 -4.84
C ALA A 123 7.22 -7.26 -5.17
N ASN A 124 7.44 -6.93 -6.44
CA ASN A 124 8.09 -5.70 -6.85
C ASN A 124 7.10 -4.55 -7.04
N LYS A 125 6.85 -3.80 -5.97
CA LYS A 125 5.99 -2.62 -5.94
C LYS A 125 6.34 -1.60 -7.03
N GLN A 126 7.60 -1.20 -7.11
CA GLN A 126 8.05 -0.16 -8.03
C GLN A 126 7.84 -0.55 -9.50
N LEU A 127 8.05 -1.82 -9.80
CA LEU A 127 7.84 -2.34 -11.15
C LEU A 127 6.35 -2.38 -11.52
N VAL A 128 5.49 -2.83 -10.60
CA VAL A 128 4.04 -2.86 -10.83
C VAL A 128 3.47 -1.44 -10.93
N ALA A 129 3.90 -0.51 -10.07
CA ALA A 129 3.41 0.87 -10.08
C ALA A 129 3.78 1.61 -11.39
N ARG A 130 5.01 1.41 -11.92
CA ARG A 130 5.49 2.16 -13.09
C ARG A 130 5.26 1.46 -14.43
N HIS A 131 5.24 0.14 -14.44
CA HIS A 131 5.20 -0.70 -15.66
C HIS A 131 4.06 -1.72 -15.64
N GLY A 132 3.11 -1.62 -14.70
CA GLY A 132 2.01 -2.57 -14.55
C GLY A 132 1.22 -2.77 -15.85
N THR A 133 0.82 -1.69 -16.51
CA THR A 133 0.07 -1.74 -17.77
C THR A 133 0.80 -2.56 -18.85
N GLU A 134 2.11 -2.37 -19.01
CA GLU A 134 2.92 -3.14 -19.95
C GLU A 134 3.00 -4.62 -19.56
N LEU A 135 3.22 -4.91 -18.28
CA LEU A 135 3.30 -6.27 -17.76
C LEU A 135 1.98 -7.03 -17.92
N PHE A 136 0.84 -6.37 -17.65
CA PHE A 136 -0.48 -6.97 -17.84
C PHE A 136 -0.77 -7.23 -19.31
N ALA A 137 -0.45 -6.30 -20.20
CA ALA A 137 -0.62 -6.48 -21.64
C ALA A 137 0.21 -7.66 -22.16
N ARG A 138 1.44 -7.84 -21.67
CA ARG A 138 2.28 -9.00 -22.05
C ARG A 138 1.77 -10.30 -21.46
N ALA A 139 1.31 -10.29 -20.20
CA ALA A 139 0.71 -11.46 -19.58
C ALA A 139 -0.53 -11.92 -20.38
N GLU A 140 -1.41 -11.00 -20.77
CA GLU A 140 -2.59 -11.30 -21.58
C GLU A 140 -2.20 -11.85 -22.96
N ALA A 141 -1.27 -11.20 -23.65
CA ALA A 141 -0.81 -11.62 -24.97
C ALA A 141 -0.13 -13.00 -24.96
N GLY A 142 0.65 -13.29 -23.92
CA GLY A 142 1.34 -14.57 -23.73
C GLY A 142 0.46 -15.67 -23.13
N GLY A 143 -0.77 -15.36 -22.70
CA GLY A 143 -1.64 -16.29 -21.98
C GLY A 143 -1.12 -16.68 -20.60
N ALA A 144 -0.24 -15.86 -20.02
CA ALA A 144 0.36 -16.07 -18.71
C ALA A 144 -0.43 -15.37 -17.61
N GLN A 145 -0.32 -15.86 -16.37
CA GLN A 145 -0.83 -15.13 -15.20
C GLN A 145 0.25 -14.21 -14.62
N LEU A 146 -0.15 -12.99 -14.25
CA LEU A 146 0.66 -12.07 -13.44
C LEU A 146 -0.06 -11.82 -12.12
N ARG A 147 0.58 -12.18 -11.01
CA ARG A 147 0.09 -11.99 -9.65
C ARG A 147 1.06 -11.12 -8.86
N PHE A 148 0.54 -10.27 -7.98
CA PHE A 148 1.35 -9.23 -7.31
C PHE A 148 0.82 -8.83 -5.92
N GLU A 149 0.11 -9.73 -5.21
CA GLU A 149 -0.33 -9.49 -3.83
C GLU A 149 0.81 -9.01 -2.94
N ALA A 150 1.96 -9.67 -3.05
CA ALA A 150 3.16 -9.38 -2.28
C ALA A 150 3.80 -8.00 -2.55
N SER A 151 3.37 -7.30 -3.60
CA SER A 151 3.89 -5.98 -3.96
C SER A 151 3.37 -4.88 -3.03
N VAL A 152 2.24 -5.08 -2.35
CA VAL A 152 1.57 -4.06 -1.55
C VAL A 152 1.13 -4.61 -0.19
N CYS A 153 1.27 -3.82 0.87
CA CYS A 153 0.76 -4.10 2.22
C CYS A 153 1.18 -5.45 2.84
N GLY A 154 2.29 -6.04 2.41
CA GLY A 154 2.88 -7.24 3.02
C GLY A 154 1.91 -8.42 3.11
N ALA A 155 1.54 -8.81 4.34
CA ALA A 155 0.64 -9.92 4.58
C ALA A 155 -0.86 -9.59 4.40
N VAL A 156 -1.21 -8.32 4.17
CA VAL A 156 -2.63 -7.90 4.01
C VAL A 156 -3.13 -8.28 2.62
N PRO A 157 -4.16 -9.16 2.47
CA PRO A 157 -4.60 -9.69 1.17
C PRO A 157 -5.50 -8.69 0.43
N ILE A 158 -5.00 -7.48 0.17
CA ILE A 158 -5.77 -6.36 -0.35
C ILE A 158 -6.01 -6.43 -1.85
N VAL A 159 -5.01 -6.86 -2.64
CA VAL A 159 -5.15 -6.97 -4.10
C VAL A 159 -6.22 -8.01 -4.44
N ARG A 160 -6.16 -9.19 -3.80
CA ARG A 160 -7.16 -10.23 -3.99
C ARG A 160 -8.54 -9.79 -3.53
N MET A 161 -8.63 -9.12 -2.38
CA MET A 161 -9.91 -8.60 -1.90
C MET A 161 -10.53 -7.64 -2.92
N LEU A 162 -9.77 -6.69 -3.45
CA LEU A 162 -10.27 -5.73 -4.46
C LEU A 162 -10.64 -6.40 -5.79
N ARG A 163 -9.81 -7.34 -6.27
CA ARG A 163 -9.97 -7.95 -7.60
C ARG A 163 -10.95 -9.12 -7.63
N GLU A 164 -11.13 -9.83 -6.53
CA GLU A 164 -11.94 -11.04 -6.46
C GLU A 164 -13.20 -10.80 -5.62
N SER A 165 -13.05 -10.48 -4.33
CA SER A 165 -14.18 -10.37 -3.41
C SER A 165 -15.06 -9.14 -3.69
N LEU A 166 -14.46 -8.04 -4.10
CA LEU A 166 -15.15 -6.77 -4.37
C LEU A 166 -15.31 -6.47 -5.87
N ALA A 167 -14.97 -7.40 -6.77
CA ALA A 167 -14.97 -7.20 -8.22
C ALA A 167 -16.32 -6.73 -8.79
N ALA A 168 -17.44 -7.11 -8.17
CA ALA A 168 -18.80 -6.73 -8.60
C ALA A 168 -19.36 -5.52 -7.84
N THR A 169 -18.53 -4.82 -7.06
CA THR A 169 -18.97 -3.73 -6.20
C THR A 169 -18.36 -2.39 -6.66
N ARG A 170 -19.04 -1.30 -6.31
CA ARG A 170 -18.52 0.03 -6.60
C ARG A 170 -17.77 0.56 -5.38
N ILE A 171 -16.47 0.69 -5.51
CA ILE A 171 -15.61 1.30 -4.51
C ILE A 171 -15.63 2.82 -4.72
N GLU A 172 -15.90 3.56 -3.65
CA GLU A 172 -15.98 5.02 -3.66
C GLU A 172 -14.72 5.66 -3.07
N ARG A 173 -14.15 5.03 -2.01
CA ARG A 173 -13.01 5.57 -1.28
C ARG A 173 -12.10 4.47 -0.76
N LEU A 174 -10.79 4.74 -0.80
CA LEU A 174 -9.75 4.01 -0.09
C LEU A 174 -9.02 4.96 0.86
N LEU A 175 -8.86 4.56 2.11
CA LEU A 175 -7.97 5.21 3.07
C LEU A 175 -6.98 4.18 3.57
N GLY A 176 -5.70 4.53 3.67
CA GLY A 176 -4.71 3.56 4.09
C GLY A 176 -3.58 4.14 4.94
N ILE A 177 -3.11 3.34 5.90
CA ILE A 177 -1.80 3.46 6.49
C ILE A 177 -0.94 2.44 5.75
N LEU A 178 -0.21 2.90 4.72
CA LEU A 178 0.41 2.05 3.72
C LEU A 178 1.93 1.92 3.89
N ASN A 179 2.50 2.59 4.91
CA ASN A 179 3.92 2.53 5.20
C ASN A 179 4.14 2.26 6.70
N GLY A 180 4.78 1.15 7.02
CA GLY A 180 5.01 0.71 8.40
C GLY A 180 6.03 1.58 9.14
N THR A 181 7.07 2.07 8.46
CA THR A 181 8.13 2.90 9.04
C THR A 181 7.55 4.20 9.60
N THR A 182 6.81 4.94 8.80
CA THR A 182 6.20 6.21 9.22
C THR A 182 5.12 6.02 10.27
N ASN A 183 4.33 4.94 10.19
CA ASN A 183 3.35 4.64 11.22
C ASN A 183 4.01 4.28 12.56
N TYR A 184 5.13 3.54 12.54
CA TYR A 184 5.93 3.29 13.74
C TYR A 184 6.44 4.60 14.35
N MET A 185 7.05 5.47 13.54
CA MET A 185 7.59 6.76 14.01
C MET A 185 6.50 7.62 14.64
N LEU A 186 5.38 7.84 13.96
CA LEU A 186 4.26 8.63 14.49
C LEU A 186 3.62 8.00 15.72
N THR A 187 3.62 6.67 15.83
CA THR A 187 3.17 5.95 17.02
C THR A 187 4.12 6.21 18.20
N ALA A 188 5.43 6.14 17.99
CA ALA A 188 6.44 6.39 19.02
C ALA A 188 6.41 7.85 19.47
N MET A 189 6.31 8.81 18.56
CA MET A 189 6.13 10.23 18.87
C MET A 189 4.87 10.45 19.73
N THR A 190 3.77 9.78 19.38
CA THR A 190 2.51 9.90 20.14
C THR A 190 2.60 9.26 21.53
N ALA A 191 3.19 8.07 21.64
CA ALA A 191 3.21 7.30 22.89
C ALA A 191 4.25 7.82 23.91
N HIS A 192 5.38 8.34 23.41
CA HIS A 192 6.54 8.68 24.24
C HIS A 192 6.91 10.17 24.22
N GLY A 193 6.22 10.99 23.42
CA GLY A 193 6.55 12.41 23.25
C GLY A 193 7.91 12.64 22.57
N GLN A 194 8.41 11.63 21.83
CA GLN A 194 9.69 11.71 21.12
C GLN A 194 9.65 12.73 19.98
N GLY A 195 10.80 13.35 19.70
CA GLY A 195 11.00 14.12 18.49
C GLY A 195 11.12 13.22 17.25
N TYR A 196 11.01 13.83 16.06
CA TYR A 196 11.15 13.13 14.78
C TYR A 196 12.48 12.36 14.66
N ASP A 197 13.61 13.01 14.99
CA ASP A 197 14.94 12.42 14.84
C ASP A 197 15.14 11.22 15.78
N ASP A 198 14.64 11.29 17.01
CA ASP A 198 14.70 10.18 17.97
C ASP A 198 13.84 9.00 17.48
N ALA A 199 12.64 9.27 16.99
CA ALA A 199 11.75 8.24 16.45
C ALA A 199 12.34 7.57 15.19
N LEU A 200 13.02 8.34 14.32
CA LEU A 200 13.73 7.81 13.16
C LEU A 200 14.92 6.93 13.58
N ALA A 201 15.73 7.39 14.51
CA ALA A 201 16.87 6.61 15.02
C ALA A 201 16.41 5.29 15.65
N ASP A 202 15.30 5.30 16.38
CA ASP A 202 14.69 4.09 16.92
C ASP A 202 14.18 3.14 15.83
N ALA A 203 13.52 3.68 14.81
CA ALA A 203 13.06 2.90 13.65
C ALA A 203 14.22 2.22 12.92
N GLN A 204 15.33 2.94 12.72
CA GLN A 204 16.55 2.39 12.10
C GLN A 204 17.20 1.31 12.97
N ARG A 205 17.32 1.54 14.26
CA ARG A 205 17.88 0.58 15.22
C ARG A 205 17.07 -0.73 15.29
N LEU A 206 15.75 -0.65 15.14
CA LEU A 206 14.83 -1.79 15.14
C LEU A 206 14.68 -2.45 13.77
N GLY A 207 15.26 -1.86 12.71
CA GLY A 207 15.21 -2.39 11.36
C GLY A 207 13.90 -2.08 10.61
N TYR A 208 13.10 -1.14 11.09
CA TYR A 208 11.91 -0.63 10.37
C TYR A 208 12.28 0.40 9.30
N ALA A 209 13.38 1.14 9.48
CA ALA A 209 13.90 2.09 8.52
C ALA A 209 15.30 1.68 8.05
N GLU A 210 15.57 1.86 6.76
CA GLU A 210 16.90 1.73 6.18
C GLU A 210 17.77 2.97 6.51
N PRO A 211 19.11 2.93 6.28
CA PRO A 211 19.97 4.09 6.46
C PRO A 211 19.50 5.31 5.65
N ASP A 212 18.99 5.11 4.44
CA ASP A 212 18.30 6.14 3.66
C ASP A 212 16.79 5.91 3.74
N PRO A 213 16.06 6.62 4.62
CA PRO A 213 14.63 6.47 4.83
C PRO A 213 13.79 7.34 3.89
N THR A 214 14.38 8.05 2.94
CA THR A 214 13.72 9.11 2.14
C THR A 214 12.41 8.63 1.51
N ALA A 215 12.40 7.44 0.92
CA ALA A 215 11.21 6.90 0.27
C ALA A 215 10.04 6.71 1.26
N ASP A 216 10.35 6.36 2.51
CA ASP A 216 9.35 6.18 3.58
C ASP A 216 8.87 7.54 4.10
N VAL A 217 9.82 8.34 4.61
CA VAL A 217 9.48 9.57 5.35
C VAL A 217 8.91 10.68 4.48
N GLU A 218 9.22 10.69 3.18
CA GLU A 218 8.63 11.61 2.21
C GLU A 218 7.31 11.07 1.60
N GLY A 219 6.85 9.88 2.03
CA GLY A 219 5.58 9.29 1.61
C GLY A 219 5.58 8.65 0.21
N LEU A 220 6.74 8.54 -0.44
CA LEU A 220 6.86 8.03 -1.81
C LEU A 220 6.56 6.52 -1.90
N ASP A 221 6.92 5.76 -0.87
CA ASP A 221 6.58 4.33 -0.78
C ASP A 221 5.08 4.11 -0.64
N ALA A 222 4.41 4.93 0.19
CA ALA A 222 2.97 4.90 0.33
C ALA A 222 2.25 5.35 -0.95
N ALA A 223 2.81 6.34 -1.69
CA ALA A 223 2.27 6.79 -2.97
C ALA A 223 2.32 5.68 -4.03
N ALA A 224 3.43 4.93 -4.12
CA ALA A 224 3.51 3.78 -5.02
C ALA A 224 2.47 2.70 -4.68
N THR A 225 2.27 2.42 -3.39
CA THR A 225 1.22 1.49 -2.94
C THR A 225 -0.17 2.01 -3.30
N LEU A 226 -0.45 3.30 -3.06
CA LEU A 226 -1.73 3.93 -3.35
C LEU A 226 -2.05 3.91 -4.84
N SER A 227 -1.08 4.19 -5.73
CA SER A 227 -1.29 4.17 -7.18
C SER A 227 -1.76 2.80 -7.66
N ILE A 228 -1.15 1.72 -7.16
CA ILE A 228 -1.57 0.33 -7.47
C ILE A 228 -2.98 0.08 -6.97
N LEU A 229 -3.26 0.37 -5.69
CA LEU A 229 -4.55 0.08 -5.08
C LEU A 229 -5.70 0.89 -5.69
N ALA A 230 -5.47 2.17 -5.98
CA ALA A 230 -6.44 3.04 -6.62
C ALA A 230 -6.73 2.59 -8.06
N GLY A 231 -5.69 2.19 -8.81
CA GLY A 231 -5.84 1.63 -10.14
C GLY A 231 -6.78 0.43 -10.15
N ILE A 232 -6.58 -0.51 -9.22
CA ILE A 232 -7.43 -1.70 -9.09
C ILE A 232 -8.84 -1.31 -8.64
N ALA A 233 -8.97 -0.53 -7.57
CA ALA A 233 -10.25 -0.22 -6.94
C ALA A 233 -11.19 0.58 -7.86
N PHE A 234 -10.61 1.46 -8.68
CA PHE A 234 -11.38 2.32 -9.56
C PHE A 234 -11.41 1.85 -11.02
N GLY A 235 -10.66 0.79 -11.35
CA GLY A 235 -10.57 0.27 -12.71
C GLY A 235 -9.97 1.30 -13.68
N THR A 236 -8.93 2.03 -13.26
CA THR A 236 -8.30 3.10 -14.03
C THR A 236 -6.78 3.00 -13.99
N THR A 237 -6.12 3.55 -14.99
CA THR A 237 -4.67 3.76 -14.94
C THR A 237 -4.36 4.94 -14.03
N VAL A 238 -3.45 4.76 -13.10
CA VAL A 238 -2.92 5.80 -12.22
C VAL A 238 -1.42 5.87 -12.41
N ASP A 239 -0.90 7.02 -12.83
CA ASP A 239 0.53 7.25 -12.79
C ASP A 239 0.95 7.54 -11.34
N ILE A 240 2.06 6.97 -10.89
CA ILE A 240 2.59 7.24 -9.56
C ILE A 240 2.89 8.73 -9.36
N ASP A 241 3.29 9.42 -10.43
CA ASP A 241 3.63 10.84 -10.41
C ASP A 241 2.37 11.75 -10.29
N ASP A 242 1.17 11.20 -10.50
CA ASP A 242 -0.11 11.87 -10.23
C ASP A 242 -0.50 11.82 -8.73
N VAL A 243 0.13 10.98 -7.94
CA VAL A 243 -0.11 10.88 -6.50
C VAL A 243 0.67 11.96 -5.78
N ARG A 244 -0.04 12.95 -5.25
CA ARG A 244 0.60 13.98 -4.44
C ARG A 244 1.04 13.40 -3.10
N ALA A 245 2.36 13.42 -2.82
CA ALA A 245 2.93 12.96 -1.58
C ALA A 245 3.47 14.13 -0.75
N THR A 246 3.13 14.13 0.54
CA THR A 246 3.73 14.98 1.57
C THR A 246 4.17 14.08 2.71
N GLY A 247 5.45 14.13 3.06
CA GLY A 247 6.05 13.30 4.09
C GLY A 247 5.76 13.77 5.51
N ILE A 248 6.36 13.06 6.46
CA ILE A 248 6.23 13.34 7.90
C ILE A 248 7.37 14.20 8.47
N THR A 249 8.33 14.60 7.65
CA THR A 249 9.53 15.35 8.07
C THR A 249 9.20 16.70 8.71
N GLY A 250 8.06 17.29 8.33
CA GLY A 250 7.55 18.53 8.94
C GLY A 250 6.69 18.35 10.20
N VAL A 251 6.45 17.11 10.66
CA VAL A 251 5.63 16.86 11.85
C VAL A 251 6.48 16.92 13.10
N SER A 252 6.16 17.85 14.00
CA SER A 252 6.88 18.02 15.27
C SER A 252 6.23 17.27 16.44
N ALA A 253 6.96 17.07 17.53
CA ALA A 253 6.40 16.56 18.78
C ALA A 253 5.29 17.48 19.34
N GLU A 254 5.40 18.80 19.09
CA GLU A 254 4.38 19.78 19.47
C GLU A 254 3.07 19.56 18.70
N ASP A 255 3.14 19.24 17.39
CA ASP A 255 1.95 18.92 16.58
C ASP A 255 1.26 17.66 17.09
N VAL A 256 2.04 16.63 17.46
CA VAL A 256 1.50 15.39 18.04
C VAL A 256 0.80 15.64 19.37
N ALA A 257 1.38 16.50 20.24
CA ALA A 257 0.76 16.89 21.51
C ALA A 257 -0.55 17.67 21.28
N HIS A 258 -0.57 18.61 20.34
CA HIS A 258 -1.78 19.37 20.00
C HIS A 258 -2.87 18.48 19.39
N ALA A 259 -2.49 17.54 18.52
CA ALA A 259 -3.44 16.56 17.98
C ALA A 259 -4.13 15.77 19.09
N SER A 260 -3.37 15.33 20.10
CA SER A 260 -3.92 14.63 21.27
C SER A 260 -4.91 15.49 22.07
N VAL A 261 -4.61 16.78 22.26
CA VAL A 261 -5.55 17.73 22.92
C VAL A 261 -6.83 17.90 22.12
N LEU A 262 -6.75 17.77 20.78
CA LEU A 262 -7.90 17.85 19.89
C LEU A 262 -8.68 16.51 19.77
N GLY A 263 -8.26 15.45 20.49
CA GLY A 263 -8.86 14.12 20.40
C GLY A 263 -8.52 13.40 19.07
N CYS A 264 -7.34 13.72 18.51
CA CYS A 264 -6.87 13.16 17.23
C CYS A 264 -5.51 12.49 17.39
N ARG A 265 -5.15 11.66 16.40
CA ARG A 265 -3.81 11.12 16.18
C ARG A 265 -3.28 11.57 14.83
N ILE A 266 -2.00 11.92 14.73
CA ILE A 266 -1.37 12.18 13.44
C ILE A 266 -1.01 10.83 12.81
N LYS A 267 -1.46 10.60 11.57
CA LYS A 267 -1.13 9.44 10.75
C LYS A 267 -0.72 9.89 9.36
N LEU A 268 0.23 9.19 8.72
CA LEU A 268 0.45 9.34 7.29
C LEU A 268 -0.65 8.54 6.57
N VAL A 269 -1.63 9.26 6.03
CA VAL A 269 -2.80 8.65 5.38
C VAL A 269 -2.64 8.75 3.87
N ALA A 270 -2.74 7.61 3.20
CA ALA A 270 -2.92 7.51 1.76
C ALA A 270 -4.42 7.51 1.47
N ARG A 271 -4.86 8.38 0.57
CA ARG A 271 -6.27 8.59 0.27
C ARG A 271 -6.52 8.58 -1.23
N ALA A 272 -7.46 7.74 -1.65
CA ALA A 272 -7.98 7.71 -3.01
C ALA A 272 -9.52 7.78 -2.97
N GLU A 273 -10.12 8.69 -3.73
CA GLU A 273 -11.55 8.95 -3.69
C GLU A 273 -12.11 9.31 -5.05
N ARG A 274 -13.30 8.79 -5.37
CA ARG A 274 -14.06 9.19 -6.54
C ARG A 274 -14.77 10.51 -6.29
N LEU A 275 -14.59 11.48 -7.16
CA LEU A 275 -15.26 12.78 -7.10
C LEU A 275 -16.07 13.03 -8.36
N ALA A 276 -17.15 13.78 -8.22
CA ALA A 276 -17.88 14.30 -9.37
C ALA A 276 -17.06 15.39 -10.08
N ALA A 277 -16.89 15.28 -11.39
CA ALA A 277 -16.22 16.30 -12.17
C ALA A 277 -17.14 17.52 -12.43
N ALA A 278 -16.60 18.74 -12.44
CA ALA A 278 -17.33 19.97 -12.65
C ALA A 278 -18.10 20.03 -13.99
N GLY A 279 -17.66 19.27 -15.00
CA GLY A 279 -18.32 19.15 -16.31
C GLY A 279 -19.18 17.90 -16.48
N GLY A 280 -19.46 17.17 -15.40
CA GLY A 280 -20.05 15.83 -15.42
C GLY A 280 -19.02 14.74 -15.64
N GLY A 281 -19.32 13.52 -15.17
CA GLY A 281 -18.38 12.39 -15.15
C GLY A 281 -17.74 12.19 -13.77
N THR A 282 -16.67 11.41 -13.73
CA THR A 282 -15.96 11.04 -12.50
C THR A 282 -14.48 11.36 -12.64
N THR A 283 -13.90 11.91 -11.58
CA THR A 283 -12.45 12.06 -11.38
C THR A 283 -12.02 11.27 -10.17
N VAL A 284 -10.72 11.11 -9.97
CA VAL A 284 -10.14 10.54 -8.76
C VAL A 284 -9.23 11.55 -8.10
N ALA A 285 -9.35 11.68 -6.78
CA ALA A 285 -8.42 12.46 -5.97
C ALA A 285 -7.48 11.50 -5.25
N LEU A 286 -6.16 11.76 -5.34
CA LEU A 286 -5.10 10.89 -4.85
C LEU A 286 -4.10 11.70 -4.06
N ASP A 287 -3.89 11.35 -2.80
CA ASP A 287 -2.87 11.97 -1.97
C ASP A 287 -2.37 11.06 -0.85
N VAL A 288 -1.13 11.32 -0.45
CA VAL A 288 -0.49 10.75 0.75
C VAL A 288 0.01 11.92 1.57
N THR A 289 -0.52 12.08 2.77
CA THR A 289 -0.16 13.23 3.61
C THR A 289 -0.38 12.93 5.09
N PRO A 290 0.39 13.53 6.00
CA PRO A 290 0.09 13.48 7.42
C PRO A 290 -1.28 14.14 7.67
N MET A 291 -2.15 13.44 8.41
CA MET A 291 -3.50 13.93 8.75
C MET A 291 -3.77 13.79 10.23
N LEU A 292 -4.56 14.69 10.77
CA LEU A 292 -5.18 14.52 12.07
C LEU A 292 -6.38 13.57 11.91
N VAL A 293 -6.26 12.39 12.48
CA VAL A 293 -7.27 11.32 12.44
C VAL A 293 -7.98 11.30 13.79
N PRO A 294 -9.31 11.52 13.86
CA PRO A 294 -10.07 11.44 15.11
C PRO A 294 -9.85 10.10 15.81
N GLU A 295 -9.77 10.10 17.16
CA GLU A 295 -9.58 8.85 17.93
C GLU A 295 -10.72 7.84 17.73
N SER A 296 -11.92 8.29 17.35
CA SER A 296 -13.06 7.44 16.98
C SER A 296 -12.89 6.73 15.63
N HIS A 297 -12.03 7.25 14.75
CA HIS A 297 -11.81 6.68 13.40
C HIS A 297 -10.96 5.40 13.46
N PRO A 298 -11.31 4.33 12.71
CA PRO A 298 -10.59 3.04 12.75
C PRO A 298 -9.08 3.16 12.53
N LEU A 299 -8.63 4.07 11.67
CA LEU A 299 -7.20 4.25 11.37
C LEU A 299 -6.41 4.86 12.56
N ALA A 300 -7.05 5.55 13.49
CA ALA A 300 -6.37 6.12 14.65
C ALA A 300 -5.78 5.04 15.57
N ALA A 301 -6.43 3.90 15.67
CA ALA A 301 -6.02 2.76 16.49
C ALA A 301 -4.86 1.95 15.90
N ILE A 302 -4.54 2.15 14.61
CA ILE A 302 -3.47 1.40 13.95
C ILE A 302 -2.11 1.89 14.45
N SER A 303 -1.37 1.05 15.12
CA SER A 303 -0.10 1.40 15.79
C SER A 303 1.08 0.54 15.34
N GLY A 304 2.30 0.97 15.69
CA GLY A 304 3.54 0.28 15.33
C GLY A 304 3.77 0.27 13.81
N ALA A 305 4.39 -0.79 13.32
CA ALA A 305 4.68 -0.97 11.88
C ALA A 305 3.51 -1.62 11.11
N THR A 306 2.29 -1.57 11.64
CA THR A 306 1.10 -2.17 11.04
C THR A 306 0.59 -1.32 9.86
N ASN A 307 0.28 -1.98 8.75
CA ASN A 307 -0.48 -1.39 7.64
C ASN A 307 -1.97 -1.65 7.81
N ALA A 308 -2.79 -0.73 7.32
CA ALA A 308 -4.23 -0.90 7.29
C ALA A 308 -4.80 -0.26 6.02
N VAL A 309 -5.84 -0.88 5.47
CA VAL A 309 -6.61 -0.32 4.36
C VAL A 309 -8.08 -0.34 4.73
N LEU A 310 -8.71 0.81 4.65
CA LEU A 310 -10.15 1.01 4.78
C LEU A 310 -10.71 1.21 3.38
N VAL A 311 -11.75 0.47 3.05
CA VAL A 311 -12.44 0.52 1.76
C VAL A 311 -13.91 0.85 2.01
N ASP A 312 -14.36 1.96 1.45
CA ASP A 312 -15.77 2.34 1.44
C ASP A 312 -16.38 2.10 0.06
N GLY A 313 -17.56 1.50 0.03
CA GLY A 313 -18.25 1.22 -1.24
C GLY A 313 -19.65 0.65 -1.06
N ALA A 314 -20.34 0.51 -2.19
CA ALA A 314 -21.70 0.01 -2.22
C ALA A 314 -21.78 -1.37 -2.90
N PRO A 315 -22.60 -2.30 -2.40
CA PRO A 315 -23.54 -2.19 -1.26
C PRO A 315 -22.94 -2.59 0.10
N PHE A 316 -21.64 -2.89 0.21
CA PHE A 316 -21.04 -3.52 1.40
C PHE A 316 -20.77 -2.53 2.57
N GLY A 317 -20.80 -1.21 2.31
CA GLY A 317 -20.50 -0.19 3.32
C GLY A 317 -18.99 -0.01 3.52
N ARG A 318 -18.50 -0.28 4.73
CA ARG A 318 -17.08 -0.12 5.10
C ARG A 318 -16.43 -1.44 5.45
N LEU A 319 -15.23 -1.66 4.91
CA LEU A 319 -14.33 -2.75 5.28
C LEU A 319 -13.00 -2.16 5.76
N VAL A 320 -12.41 -2.78 6.78
CA VAL A 320 -11.06 -2.46 7.25
C VAL A 320 -10.27 -3.75 7.32
N VAL A 321 -9.12 -3.78 6.68
CA VAL A 321 -8.15 -4.87 6.77
C VAL A 321 -6.84 -4.32 7.28
N GLN A 322 -6.18 -5.06 8.17
CA GLN A 322 -4.91 -4.65 8.75
C GLN A 322 -3.98 -5.84 8.97
N GLY A 323 -2.70 -5.59 8.97
CA GLY A 323 -1.69 -6.62 9.19
C GLY A 323 -0.27 -6.07 9.08
N ALA A 324 0.72 -6.94 9.17
CA ALA A 324 2.10 -6.57 8.96
C ALA A 324 2.32 -6.08 7.52
N GLY A 325 2.80 -4.85 7.37
CA GLY A 325 2.93 -4.16 6.08
C GLY A 325 4.15 -4.58 5.27
N ALA A 326 5.19 -5.11 5.93
CA ALA A 326 6.43 -5.57 5.33
C ALA A 326 7.06 -6.66 6.21
N GLY A 327 8.08 -7.32 5.68
CA GLY A 327 8.82 -8.38 6.36
C GLY A 327 9.09 -9.56 5.42
N GLY A 328 10.15 -10.31 5.68
CA GLY A 328 10.50 -11.47 4.87
C GLY A 328 9.42 -12.54 4.86
N PRO A 329 9.02 -13.07 6.03
CA PRO A 329 7.97 -14.08 6.14
C PRO A 329 6.60 -13.59 5.68
N GLU A 330 6.24 -12.35 6.00
CA GLU A 330 4.96 -11.71 5.66
C GLU A 330 4.78 -11.59 4.15
N THR A 331 5.79 -11.03 3.46
CA THR A 331 5.78 -10.89 2.00
C THR A 331 5.88 -12.27 1.32
N ALA A 332 6.65 -13.21 1.89
CA ALA A 332 6.72 -14.57 1.39
C ALA A 332 5.38 -15.31 1.49
N SER A 333 4.60 -15.06 2.56
CA SER A 333 3.25 -15.61 2.70
C SER A 333 2.31 -15.12 1.58
N ALA A 334 2.40 -13.85 1.21
CA ALA A 334 1.61 -13.29 0.10
C ALA A 334 2.04 -13.89 -1.25
N LEU A 335 3.36 -14.03 -1.51
CA LEU A 335 3.89 -14.73 -2.69
C LEU A 335 3.40 -16.18 -2.75
N ALA A 336 3.45 -16.91 -1.63
CA ALA A 336 2.97 -18.28 -1.55
C ALA A 336 1.45 -18.37 -1.82
N GLY A 337 0.67 -17.43 -1.30
CA GLY A 337 -0.76 -17.34 -1.57
C GLY A 337 -1.06 -17.13 -3.07
N ASP A 338 -0.31 -16.26 -3.72
CA ASP A 338 -0.42 -16.05 -5.17
C ASP A 338 0.05 -17.27 -5.97
N LEU A 339 1.13 -17.91 -5.55
CA LEU A 339 1.60 -19.17 -6.13
C LEU A 339 0.50 -20.25 -6.07
N VAL A 340 -0.11 -20.45 -4.90
CA VAL A 340 -1.24 -21.40 -4.74
C VAL A 340 -2.40 -21.04 -5.70
N SER A 341 -2.70 -19.76 -5.87
CA SER A 341 -3.74 -19.31 -6.80
C SER A 341 -3.38 -19.60 -8.27
N VAL A 342 -2.12 -19.41 -8.66
CA VAL A 342 -1.65 -19.76 -10.00
C VAL A 342 -1.80 -21.27 -10.26
N LEU A 343 -1.44 -22.10 -9.29
CA LEU A 343 -1.45 -23.55 -9.41
C LEU A 343 -2.86 -24.17 -9.33
N GLY A 344 -3.78 -23.53 -8.63
CA GLY A 344 -5.15 -24.00 -8.40
C GLY A 344 -6.18 -23.51 -9.43
N SER A 345 -5.81 -22.57 -10.31
CA SER A 345 -6.76 -21.89 -11.20
C SER A 345 -6.50 -22.21 -12.66
N GLU A 346 -7.58 -22.43 -13.43
CA GLU A 346 -7.57 -22.22 -14.88
C GLU A 346 -7.22 -20.75 -15.19
N PRO A 347 -6.64 -20.42 -16.36
CA PRO A 347 -6.43 -19.05 -16.78
C PRO A 347 -7.74 -18.25 -16.65
N SER A 348 -7.83 -17.37 -15.67
CA SER A 348 -9.07 -16.70 -15.29
C SER A 348 -9.03 -15.23 -15.69
N PHE A 349 -10.19 -14.56 -15.61
CA PHE A 349 -10.28 -13.09 -15.80
C PHE A 349 -9.30 -12.28 -14.92
N LEU A 350 -8.75 -12.87 -13.88
CA LEU A 350 -7.76 -12.26 -13.00
C LEU A 350 -6.40 -11.98 -13.68
N THR A 351 -6.17 -12.55 -14.88
CA THR A 351 -4.99 -12.24 -15.71
C THR A 351 -5.16 -10.95 -16.51
N ARG A 352 -6.40 -10.46 -16.66
CA ARG A 352 -6.66 -9.23 -17.42
C ARG A 352 -6.11 -8.01 -16.70
N ASP A 353 -5.72 -7.00 -17.47
CA ASP A 353 -5.40 -5.70 -16.93
C ASP A 353 -6.61 -5.16 -16.15
N PRO A 354 -6.46 -4.82 -14.85
CA PRO A 354 -7.53 -4.20 -14.09
C PRO A 354 -7.89 -2.79 -14.57
N HIS A 355 -7.04 -2.18 -15.38
CA HIS A 355 -7.18 -0.81 -15.84
C HIS A 355 -8.02 -0.76 -17.13
N VAL A 356 -9.34 -0.63 -16.98
CA VAL A 356 -10.28 -0.61 -18.12
C VAL A 356 -10.66 0.78 -18.59
N ALA A 357 -10.35 1.81 -17.79
CA ALA A 357 -10.64 3.21 -18.12
C ALA A 357 -9.56 4.12 -17.54
N HIS A 358 -9.43 5.31 -18.11
CA HIS A 358 -8.64 6.39 -17.53
C HIS A 358 -9.58 7.40 -16.87
N LEU A 359 -9.44 7.60 -15.57
CA LEU A 359 -10.13 8.65 -14.84
C LEU A 359 -9.14 9.79 -14.58
N PRO A 360 -9.48 11.03 -14.92
CA PRO A 360 -8.60 12.16 -14.64
C PRO A 360 -8.43 12.37 -13.14
N VAL A 361 -7.21 12.71 -12.73
CA VAL A 361 -6.89 13.08 -11.35
C VAL A 361 -7.47 14.46 -11.06
N ALA A 362 -8.15 14.60 -9.94
CA ALA A 362 -8.75 15.85 -9.53
C ALA A 362 -7.67 16.86 -9.07
N PRO A 363 -7.84 18.16 -9.34
CA PRO A 363 -6.96 19.18 -8.78
C PRO A 363 -7.09 19.24 -7.24
N ARG A 364 -6.04 19.76 -6.58
CA ARG A 364 -5.96 19.87 -5.12
C ARG A 364 -7.20 20.50 -4.48
N ASP A 365 -7.72 21.55 -5.09
CA ASP A 365 -8.86 22.33 -4.58
C ASP A 365 -10.22 21.70 -4.90
N ALA A 366 -10.26 20.57 -5.58
CA ALA A 366 -11.53 19.86 -5.84
C ALA A 366 -12.17 19.27 -4.58
N ARG A 367 -11.42 19.20 -3.48
CA ARG A 367 -11.88 18.70 -2.19
C ARG A 367 -11.79 19.81 -1.15
N ALA A 368 -12.94 20.18 -0.55
CA ALA A 368 -12.95 21.00 0.65
C ALA A 368 -12.72 20.12 1.85
N GLU A 369 -11.77 20.48 2.70
CA GLU A 369 -11.38 19.71 3.88
C GLU A 369 -11.09 20.62 5.08
N ARG A 370 -11.20 20.09 6.27
CA ARG A 370 -10.82 20.76 7.51
C ARG A 370 -9.31 20.78 7.60
N HIS A 371 -8.75 21.83 8.22
CA HIS A 371 -7.32 21.96 8.39
C HIS A 371 -6.96 22.29 9.85
N TYR A 372 -5.85 21.69 10.30
CA TYR A 372 -5.07 22.12 11.45
C TYR A 372 -4.00 23.08 10.95
N VAL A 373 -3.91 24.23 11.59
CA VAL A 373 -2.89 25.25 11.30
C VAL A 373 -2.21 25.60 12.61
N ARG A 374 -0.91 25.35 12.71
CA ARG A 374 -0.06 25.81 13.80
C ARG A 374 0.88 26.89 13.29
N MET A 375 1.02 27.98 14.05
CA MET A 375 1.95 29.05 13.72
C MET A 375 2.51 29.70 15.00
N ARG A 376 3.74 30.19 14.92
CA ARG A 376 4.32 31.07 15.92
C ARG A 376 4.08 32.53 15.52
N VAL A 377 3.52 33.30 16.43
CA VAL A 377 3.18 34.71 16.24
C VAL A 377 3.65 35.53 17.41
N ALA A 378 3.78 36.84 17.21
CA ALA A 378 4.06 37.76 18.33
C ALA A 378 2.91 37.72 19.35
N ASP A 379 3.23 37.60 20.65
CA ASP A 379 2.22 37.65 21.72
C ASP A 379 1.86 39.12 22.05
N GLN A 380 1.04 39.69 21.17
CA GLN A 380 0.65 41.11 21.23
C GLN A 380 -0.84 41.29 20.95
N PRO A 381 -1.48 42.31 21.51
CA PRO A 381 -2.86 42.65 21.20
C PRO A 381 -3.07 42.89 19.70
N GLY A 382 -4.11 42.25 19.13
CA GLY A 382 -4.50 42.40 17.73
C GLY A 382 -3.96 41.33 16.77
N VAL A 383 -2.97 40.52 17.16
CA VAL A 383 -2.38 39.49 16.31
C VAL A 383 -3.42 38.43 15.96
N LEU A 384 -4.15 37.90 16.93
CA LEU A 384 -5.24 36.93 16.68
C LEU A 384 -6.32 37.55 15.77
N ALA A 385 -6.66 38.82 15.95
CA ALA A 385 -7.64 39.52 15.11
C ALA A 385 -7.13 39.64 13.65
N ALA A 386 -5.83 39.88 13.45
CA ALA A 386 -5.23 39.96 12.11
C ALA A 386 -5.25 38.58 11.41
N VAL A 387 -4.90 37.51 12.12
CA VAL A 387 -4.96 36.14 11.60
C VAL A 387 -6.39 35.76 11.24
N ALA A 388 -7.36 36.01 12.14
CA ALA A 388 -8.77 35.73 11.87
C ALA A 388 -9.32 36.56 10.69
N GLY A 389 -8.87 37.80 10.55
CA GLY A 389 -9.22 38.67 9.42
C GLY A 389 -8.66 38.17 8.10
N ALA A 390 -7.43 37.66 8.09
CA ALA A 390 -6.83 37.06 6.89
C ALA A 390 -7.60 35.81 6.43
N LEU A 391 -7.96 34.92 7.35
CA LEU A 391 -8.77 33.74 7.07
C LEU A 391 -10.16 34.11 6.57
N ALA A 392 -10.84 35.02 7.24
CA ALA A 392 -12.16 35.52 6.84
C ALA A 392 -12.15 36.19 5.44
N GLY A 393 -11.03 36.87 5.09
CA GLY A 393 -10.87 37.54 3.79
C GLY A 393 -10.88 36.60 2.58
N THR A 394 -10.55 35.32 2.76
CA THR A 394 -10.61 34.26 1.73
C THR A 394 -11.80 33.30 1.92
N GLY A 395 -12.69 33.58 2.89
CA GLY A 395 -13.86 32.75 3.18
C GLY A 395 -13.56 31.53 4.07
N VAL A 396 -12.34 31.40 4.62
CA VAL A 396 -11.98 30.34 5.54
C VAL A 396 -12.58 30.61 6.91
N SER A 397 -13.43 29.71 7.39
CA SER A 397 -14.09 29.80 8.69
C SER A 397 -13.32 29.01 9.76
N ILE A 398 -13.07 29.65 10.90
CA ILE A 398 -12.40 29.06 12.04
C ILE A 398 -13.40 28.21 12.84
N GLU A 399 -13.03 26.98 13.18
CA GLU A 399 -13.81 26.10 14.07
C GLU A 399 -13.32 26.22 15.51
N ARG A 400 -12.01 26.11 15.74
CA ARG A 400 -11.40 26.22 17.08
C ARG A 400 -10.13 27.04 17.04
N VAL A 401 -9.83 27.69 18.14
CA VAL A 401 -8.57 28.39 18.37
C VAL A 401 -8.00 27.97 19.72
N LEU A 402 -6.72 27.63 19.73
CA LEU A 402 -5.93 27.41 20.93
C LEU A 402 -4.70 28.32 20.88
N GLN A 403 -4.50 29.15 21.92
CA GLN A 403 -3.32 30.01 22.04
C GLN A 403 -2.55 29.60 23.27
N GLN A 404 -1.26 29.39 23.13
CA GLN A 404 -0.34 29.03 24.21
C GLN A 404 0.86 29.99 24.21
N HIS A 405 1.34 30.35 25.39
CA HIS A 405 2.57 31.13 25.50
C HIS A 405 3.78 30.29 25.10
N ALA A 406 4.62 30.83 24.20
CA ALA A 406 5.75 30.09 23.59
C ALA A 406 7.14 30.63 23.98
N GLY A 407 7.21 31.55 24.96
CA GLY A 407 8.46 32.19 25.43
C GLY A 407 8.46 33.70 25.18
N GLU A 408 9.62 34.37 25.34
CA GLU A 408 9.76 35.82 25.35
C GLU A 408 9.06 36.54 24.19
N GLY A 409 7.81 36.96 24.38
CA GLY A 409 7.03 37.77 23.44
C GLY A 409 6.42 37.01 22.26
N GLU A 410 6.42 35.66 22.30
CA GLU A 410 5.83 34.81 21.30
C GLU A 410 4.69 33.93 21.85
N ALA A 411 3.73 33.60 21.00
CA ALA A 411 2.66 32.67 21.27
C ALA A 411 2.57 31.64 20.14
N THR A 412 2.30 30.40 20.48
CA THR A 412 1.84 29.38 19.51
C THR A 412 0.33 29.53 19.35
N LEU A 413 -0.09 29.72 18.12
CA LEU A 413 -1.49 29.79 17.74
C LEU A 413 -1.82 28.54 16.93
N VAL A 414 -2.77 27.75 17.45
CA VAL A 414 -3.32 26.57 16.78
C VAL A 414 -4.77 26.88 16.37
N ILE A 415 -5.07 26.67 15.11
CA ILE A 415 -6.42 26.91 14.54
C ILE A 415 -6.88 25.63 13.85
N THR A 416 -8.13 25.23 14.07
CA THR A 416 -8.81 24.30 13.18
C THR A 416 -9.87 25.04 12.36
N THR A 417 -10.04 24.65 11.11
CA THR A 417 -11.01 25.29 10.20
C THR A 417 -12.23 24.41 9.98
N HIS A 418 -13.36 25.02 9.63
CA HIS A 418 -14.40 24.31 8.89
C HIS A 418 -13.87 23.92 7.51
N PRO A 419 -14.54 22.98 6.78
CA PRO A 419 -14.12 22.58 5.45
C PRO A 419 -13.94 23.77 4.51
N CYS A 420 -12.76 23.87 3.88
CA CYS A 420 -12.41 24.90 2.91
C CYS A 420 -11.50 24.33 1.82
N ALA A 421 -11.43 24.98 0.66
CA ALA A 421 -10.47 24.60 -0.36
C ALA A 421 -9.04 24.92 0.12
N PRO A 422 -8.06 24.01 -0.09
CA PRO A 422 -6.67 24.23 0.32
C PRO A 422 -6.08 25.53 -0.24
N GLY A 423 -6.40 25.90 -1.48
CA GLY A 423 -5.94 27.16 -2.10
C GLY A 423 -6.46 28.43 -1.43
N ASP A 424 -7.66 28.41 -0.86
CA ASP A 424 -8.21 29.53 -0.09
C ASP A 424 -7.44 29.70 1.22
N LEU A 425 -7.12 28.61 1.89
CA LEU A 425 -6.30 28.61 3.11
C LEU A 425 -4.87 29.08 2.82
N ASP A 426 -4.22 28.56 1.76
CA ASP A 426 -2.88 29.00 1.36
C ASP A 426 -2.86 30.52 1.08
N SER A 427 -3.89 31.03 0.40
CA SER A 427 -4.05 32.47 0.12
C SER A 427 -4.23 33.32 1.38
N ALA A 428 -4.96 32.80 2.37
CA ALA A 428 -5.10 33.46 3.67
C ALA A 428 -3.78 33.52 4.42
N LEU A 429 -3.08 32.39 4.51
CA LEU A 429 -1.84 32.26 5.26
C LEU A 429 -0.67 33.04 4.67
N ALA A 430 -0.66 33.26 3.35
CA ALA A 430 0.32 34.12 2.70
C ALA A 430 0.29 35.60 3.21
N ASN A 431 -0.82 36.01 3.80
CA ASN A 431 -1.00 37.36 4.36
C ASN A 431 -0.77 37.41 5.90
N VAL A 432 -0.37 36.29 6.52
CA VAL A 432 -0.11 36.21 7.96
C VAL A 432 1.39 36.24 8.20
N THR A 433 1.84 37.16 9.07
CA THR A 433 3.23 37.17 9.52
C THR A 433 3.39 36.15 10.63
N SER A 434 4.05 35.05 10.32
CA SER A 434 4.32 33.97 11.28
C SER A 434 5.71 33.39 11.03
N SER A 435 6.28 32.80 12.05
CA SER A 435 7.40 31.87 11.96
C SER A 435 6.88 30.47 12.29
N ASP A 436 7.53 29.42 11.78
CA ASP A 436 7.20 28.04 12.11
C ASP A 436 5.72 27.68 11.81
N LEU A 437 5.34 27.77 10.52
CA LEU A 437 3.99 27.47 10.07
C LEU A 437 3.87 25.99 9.68
N THR A 438 2.89 25.29 10.26
CA THR A 438 2.50 23.93 9.90
C THR A 438 1.02 23.93 9.52
N VAL A 439 0.70 23.28 8.40
CA VAL A 439 -0.67 23.07 7.93
C VAL A 439 -0.88 21.60 7.66
N LEU A 440 -1.85 20.97 8.31
CA LEU A 440 -2.21 19.57 8.10
C LEU A 440 -3.71 19.46 7.82
N PRO A 441 -4.13 18.66 6.82
CA PRO A 441 -5.54 18.34 6.67
C PRO A 441 -6.02 17.49 7.85
N MET A 442 -7.29 17.60 8.14
CA MET A 442 -7.98 16.80 9.16
C MET A 442 -8.93 15.84 8.47
N LEU A 443 -8.87 14.57 8.85
CA LEU A 443 -9.83 13.58 8.37
C LEU A 443 -11.15 13.75 9.11
N ASP A 444 -12.27 13.64 8.40
CA ASP A 444 -13.60 13.70 9.00
C ASP A 444 -13.93 12.42 9.78
N GLU A 445 -14.91 12.50 10.69
CA GLU A 445 -15.32 11.39 11.56
C GLU A 445 -16.21 10.35 10.87
N ASP A 446 -16.53 10.50 9.59
CA ASP A 446 -17.51 9.67 8.85
C ASP A 446 -17.20 8.16 8.79
#